data_730153c8d62bc8eb72750540ea097d8e
#
_entry.id   730153c8d62bc8eb72750540ea097d8e
#
_cell.length_a   1.000
_cell.length_b   1.000
_cell.length_c   1.000
_cell.angle_alpha   90.00
_cell.angle_beta   90.00
_cell.angle_gamma   90.00
#
_symmetry.space_group_name_H-M   'P 1'
#
loop_
_entity.id
_entity.type
_entity.pdbx_description
1 polymer ?
#
loop_
_entity_poly.entity_id
_entity_poly.type
_entity_poly.pdbx_seq_one_letter_code
_entity_poly.pdbx_strand_id
1 'polypeptide(L)'
;MPACLVLQIQRQDANKYMPIEDTSIEWSEQDAPFLTVARITLPAQDFDTPALNLQCDNLSFNPWFGIEAHRPIGGINRLRKAVYEAVSDYRHARNAAQ
;
A
#
# COMPACT_ATOMS: atom_id res chain seq x y z
N MET A 1 6.85 -10.36 20.04
CA MET A 1 8.04 -9.63 19.50
C MET A 1 7.52 -8.37 18.79
N PRO A 2 8.06 -7.20 19.06
CA PRO A 2 7.67 -6.02 18.30
C PRO A 2 8.20 -6.09 16.86
N ALA A 3 7.44 -5.57 15.91
CA ALA A 3 7.84 -5.44 14.52
C ALA A 3 8.11 -3.97 14.18
N CYS A 4 9.09 -3.74 13.31
CA CYS A 4 9.42 -2.41 12.82
C CYS A 4 9.44 -2.42 11.29
N LEU A 5 8.65 -1.52 10.69
CA LEU A 5 8.65 -1.27 9.24
C LEU A 5 9.31 0.08 8.97
N VAL A 6 10.14 0.13 7.96
CA VAL A 6 10.76 1.36 7.49
C VAL A 6 10.19 1.70 6.13
N LEU A 7 9.63 2.90 6.01
CA LEU A 7 9.15 3.43 4.74
C LEU A 7 10.26 4.22 4.07
N GLN A 8 10.61 3.81 2.86
CA GLN A 8 11.61 4.47 2.03
C GLN A 8 11.00 4.92 0.72
N ILE A 9 11.49 6.02 0.19
CA ILE A 9 11.09 6.55 -1.12
C ILE A 9 12.29 6.73 -2.03
N GLN A 10 12.07 6.60 -3.33
CA GLN A 10 12.95 7.08 -4.39
C GLN A 10 12.33 8.32 -5.02
N ARG A 11 13.13 9.32 -5.35
CA ARG A 11 12.66 10.54 -6.02
C ARG A 11 12.96 10.45 -7.51
N GLN A 12 11.96 10.73 -8.34
CA GLN A 12 12.16 10.85 -9.78
C GLN A 12 13.02 12.08 -10.09
N ASP A 13 14.04 11.90 -10.92
CA ASP A 13 14.84 12.99 -11.47
C ASP A 13 14.36 13.27 -12.92
N ALA A 14 13.88 14.48 -13.15
CA ALA A 14 13.36 14.89 -14.46
C ALA A 14 14.43 14.91 -15.57
N ASN A 15 15.71 14.92 -15.20
CA ASN A 15 16.83 14.91 -16.16
C ASN A 15 17.30 13.50 -16.52
N LYS A 16 16.68 12.46 -15.96
CA LYS A 16 17.03 11.06 -16.17
C LYS A 16 15.84 10.28 -16.71
N TYR A 17 16.13 9.18 -17.40
CA TYR A 17 15.09 8.27 -17.88
C TYR A 17 14.56 7.41 -16.72
N MET A 18 13.51 7.89 -16.08
CA MET A 18 12.86 7.24 -14.93
C MET A 18 11.34 7.16 -15.20
N PRO A 19 10.89 6.23 -16.07
CA PRO A 19 9.49 6.13 -16.44
C PRO A 19 8.64 5.66 -15.25
N ILE A 20 7.40 6.15 -15.19
CA ILE A 20 6.40 5.77 -14.18
C ILE A 20 5.48 4.67 -14.70
N GLU A 21 5.18 4.70 -16.00
CA GLU A 21 4.21 3.79 -16.62
C GLU A 21 4.84 2.47 -17.10
N ASP A 22 6.16 2.43 -17.27
CA ASP A 22 6.87 1.23 -17.70
C ASP A 22 7.47 0.50 -16.49
N THR A 23 6.82 -0.55 -16.07
CA THR A 23 7.22 -1.36 -14.91
C THR A 23 8.38 -2.32 -15.18
N SER A 24 8.83 -2.43 -16.42
CA SER A 24 10.02 -3.20 -16.78
C SER A 24 11.33 -2.45 -16.53
N ILE A 25 11.26 -1.14 -16.32
CA ILE A 25 12.40 -0.28 -16.08
C ILE A 25 12.60 -0.07 -14.58
N GLU A 26 13.67 -0.61 -14.06
CA GLU A 26 14.08 -0.38 -12.68
C GLU A 26 14.74 1.00 -12.52
N TRP A 27 14.39 1.71 -11.46
CA TRP A 27 15.08 2.94 -11.08
C TRP A 27 16.33 2.60 -10.28
N SER A 28 17.50 2.92 -10.84
CA SER A 28 18.80 2.67 -10.19
C SER A 28 18.91 3.43 -8.87
N GLU A 29 19.41 2.76 -7.83
CA GLU A 29 19.73 3.41 -6.54
C GLU A 29 20.86 4.47 -6.66
N GLN A 30 21.67 4.40 -7.70
CA GLN A 30 22.69 5.42 -7.97
C GLN A 30 22.05 6.72 -8.44
N ASP A 31 20.98 6.63 -9.21
CA ASP A 31 20.24 7.77 -9.75
C ASP A 31 19.17 8.29 -8.78
N ALA A 32 18.56 7.39 -8.03
CA ALA A 32 17.52 7.68 -7.07
C ALA A 32 17.73 6.83 -5.80
N PRO A 33 18.59 7.26 -4.88
CA PRO A 33 18.83 6.51 -3.65
C PRO A 33 17.57 6.46 -2.78
N PHE A 34 17.40 5.35 -2.05
CA PHE A 34 16.31 5.21 -1.09
C PHE A 34 16.47 6.16 0.08
N LEU A 35 15.46 6.99 0.32
CA LEU A 35 15.38 7.93 1.43
C LEU A 35 14.37 7.41 2.45
N THR A 36 14.81 7.21 3.68
CA THR A 36 13.89 6.84 4.78
C THR A 36 13.06 8.06 5.17
N VAL A 37 11.74 7.92 5.10
CA VAL A 37 10.78 9.01 5.40
C VAL A 37 9.91 8.72 6.61
N ALA A 38 9.75 7.46 6.99
CA ALA A 38 8.98 7.09 8.16
C ALA A 38 9.42 5.74 8.74
N ARG A 39 9.13 5.56 10.02
CA ARG A 39 9.28 4.29 10.73
C ARG A 39 7.98 3.99 11.46
N ILE A 40 7.46 2.78 11.25
CA ILE A 40 6.24 2.29 11.90
C ILE A 40 6.66 1.20 12.88
N THR A 41 6.35 1.37 14.14
CA THR A 41 6.63 0.37 15.17
C THR A 41 5.31 -0.27 15.62
N LEU A 42 5.23 -1.59 15.50
CA LEU A 42 4.12 -2.38 16.00
C LEU A 42 4.56 -3.01 17.33
N PRO A 43 4.03 -2.55 18.47
CA PRO A 43 4.38 -3.15 19.75
C PRO A 43 3.87 -4.60 19.82
N ALA A 44 4.46 -5.37 20.72
CA ALA A 44 3.96 -6.72 20.99
C ALA A 44 2.52 -6.63 21.53
N GLN A 45 1.61 -7.35 20.91
CA GLN A 45 0.18 -7.35 21.26
C GLN A 45 -0.45 -8.68 20.90
N ASP A 46 -1.57 -8.99 21.52
CA ASP A 46 -2.42 -10.10 21.11
C ASP A 46 -3.32 -9.63 19.98
N PHE A 47 -3.14 -10.20 18.79
CA PHE A 47 -3.92 -9.87 17.59
C PHE A 47 -4.83 -11.01 17.13
N ASP A 48 -4.65 -12.22 17.66
CA ASP A 48 -5.44 -13.39 17.24
C ASP A 48 -6.59 -13.64 18.22
N THR A 49 -7.55 -12.71 18.22
CA THR A 49 -8.78 -12.84 18.98
C THR A 49 -9.99 -12.83 18.04
N PRO A 50 -11.11 -13.51 18.39
CA PRO A 50 -12.30 -13.51 17.54
C PRO A 50 -12.81 -12.11 17.19
N ALA A 51 -12.76 -11.16 18.13
CA ALA A 51 -13.20 -9.79 17.90
C ALA A 51 -12.31 -9.04 16.90
N LEU A 52 -10.98 -9.17 17.01
CA LEU A 52 -10.03 -8.55 16.09
C LEU A 52 -10.07 -9.22 14.72
N ASN A 53 -10.28 -10.53 14.66
CA ASN A 53 -10.42 -11.25 13.40
C ASN A 53 -11.68 -10.78 12.64
N LEU A 54 -12.82 -10.64 13.33
CA LEU A 54 -14.04 -10.09 12.74
C LEU A 54 -13.84 -8.65 12.24
N GLN A 55 -13.17 -7.81 13.01
CA GLN A 55 -12.83 -6.45 12.60
C GLN A 55 -11.96 -6.48 11.35
N CYS A 56 -10.92 -7.31 11.31
CA CYS A 56 -10.00 -7.44 10.18
C CYS A 56 -10.74 -7.88 8.91
N ASP A 57 -11.64 -8.85 9.02
CA ASP A 57 -12.42 -9.36 7.89
C ASP A 57 -13.31 -8.30 7.24
N ASN A 58 -13.69 -7.26 7.99
CA ASN A 58 -14.52 -6.16 7.52
C ASN A 58 -13.74 -4.88 7.18
N LEU A 59 -12.41 -4.88 7.30
CA LEU A 59 -11.60 -3.75 6.86
C LEU A 59 -11.55 -3.65 5.33
N SER A 60 -11.53 -2.42 4.85
CA SER A 60 -11.32 -2.09 3.44
C SER A 60 -10.02 -1.33 3.26
N PHE A 61 -9.25 -1.70 2.24
CA PHE A 61 -8.01 -1.03 1.87
C PHE A 61 -8.07 -0.62 0.41
N ASN A 62 -7.54 0.55 0.11
CA ASN A 62 -7.38 1.00 -1.28
C ASN A 62 -6.18 1.94 -1.34
N PRO A 63 -5.30 1.83 -2.34
CA PRO A 63 -4.19 2.76 -2.51
C PRO A 63 -4.61 4.23 -2.60
N TRP A 64 -5.88 4.51 -2.97
CA TRP A 64 -6.45 5.85 -3.04
C TRP A 64 -6.96 6.39 -1.69
N PHE A 65 -6.92 5.63 -0.61
CA PHE A 65 -7.25 6.11 0.73
C PHE A 65 -6.10 6.96 1.29
N GLY A 66 -6.02 8.19 0.85
CA GLY A 66 -4.96 9.11 1.21
C GLY A 66 -5.28 10.54 0.76
N ILE A 67 -4.35 11.44 1.00
CA ILE A 67 -4.46 12.83 0.53
C ILE A 67 -4.08 12.93 -0.95
N GLU A 68 -4.60 13.96 -1.64
CA GLU A 68 -4.35 14.18 -3.08
C GLU A 68 -2.85 14.29 -3.42
N ALA A 69 -2.06 14.90 -2.54
CA ALA A 69 -0.62 15.02 -2.73
C ALA A 69 0.11 13.67 -2.78
N HIS A 70 -0.49 12.61 -2.23
CA HIS A 70 0.04 11.25 -2.22
C HIS A 70 -0.74 10.31 -3.16
N ARG A 71 -1.45 10.87 -4.12
CA ARG A 71 -2.21 10.10 -5.11
C ARG A 71 -1.31 9.07 -5.80
N PRO A 72 -1.69 7.78 -5.83
CA PRO A 72 -0.96 6.76 -6.57
C PRO A 72 -0.87 7.09 -8.07
N ILE A 73 0.26 6.77 -8.66
CA ILE A 73 0.52 6.98 -10.09
C ILE A 73 0.85 5.66 -10.77
N GLY A 74 0.72 5.63 -12.09
CA GLY A 74 1.00 4.46 -12.92
C GLY A 74 -0.21 3.55 -13.14
N GLY A 75 -0.17 2.78 -14.24
CA GLY A 75 -1.27 1.92 -14.69
C GLY A 75 -1.61 0.82 -13.71
N ILE A 76 -0.61 0.21 -13.08
CA ILE A 76 -0.82 -0.84 -12.07
C ILE A 76 -1.59 -0.30 -10.87
N ASN A 77 -1.26 0.90 -10.39
CA ASN A 77 -2.00 1.49 -9.28
C ASN A 77 -3.45 1.85 -9.66
N ARG A 78 -3.69 2.32 -10.90
CA ARG A 78 -5.05 2.54 -11.39
C ARG A 78 -5.88 1.24 -11.42
N LEU A 79 -5.28 0.13 -11.86
CA LEU A 79 -5.92 -1.18 -11.80
C LEU A 79 -6.20 -1.60 -10.36
N ARG A 80 -5.25 -1.40 -9.46
CA ARG A 80 -5.41 -1.73 -8.03
C ARG A 80 -6.61 -1.01 -7.42
N LYS A 81 -6.89 0.24 -7.79
CA LYS A 81 -8.08 0.95 -7.29
C LYS A 81 -9.35 0.14 -7.52
N ALA A 82 -9.61 -0.27 -8.75
CA ALA A 82 -10.79 -1.03 -9.12
C ALA A 82 -10.83 -2.43 -8.47
N VAL A 83 -9.70 -3.13 -8.44
CA VAL A 83 -9.61 -4.47 -7.85
C VAL A 83 -9.86 -4.45 -6.35
N TYR A 84 -9.28 -3.50 -5.62
CA TYR A 84 -9.50 -3.40 -4.17
C TYR A 84 -10.95 -3.07 -3.83
N GLU A 85 -11.61 -2.21 -4.61
CA GLU A 85 -13.04 -1.90 -4.45
C GLU A 85 -13.88 -3.17 -4.65
N ALA A 86 -13.73 -3.85 -5.79
CA ALA A 86 -14.52 -5.04 -6.13
C ALA A 86 -14.32 -6.19 -5.12
N VAL A 87 -13.08 -6.44 -4.70
CA VAL A 87 -12.79 -7.50 -3.70
C VAL A 87 -13.34 -7.13 -2.33
N SER A 88 -13.29 -5.86 -1.93
CA SER A 88 -13.88 -5.40 -0.68
C SER A 88 -15.39 -5.62 -0.66
N ASP A 89 -16.09 -5.21 -1.71
CA ASP A 89 -17.54 -5.38 -1.84
C ASP A 89 -17.92 -6.87 -1.80
N TYR A 90 -17.20 -7.70 -2.53
CA TYR A 90 -17.42 -9.15 -2.50
C TYR A 90 -17.25 -9.72 -1.09
N ARG A 91 -16.16 -9.38 -0.37
CA ARG A 91 -15.92 -9.87 0.99
C ARG A 91 -17.02 -9.43 1.95
N HIS A 92 -17.41 -8.15 1.92
CA HIS A 92 -18.47 -7.64 2.79
C HIS A 92 -19.80 -8.32 2.53
N ALA A 93 -20.16 -8.56 1.27
CA ALA A 93 -21.37 -9.30 0.92
C ALA A 93 -21.33 -10.75 1.45
N ARG A 94 -20.18 -11.41 1.38
CA ARG A 94 -19.99 -12.77 1.92
C ARG A 94 -20.05 -12.79 3.43
N ASN A 95 -19.44 -11.83 4.10
CA ASN A 95 -19.46 -11.75 5.57
C ASN A 95 -20.86 -11.45 6.11
N ALA A 96 -21.64 -10.62 5.42
CA ALA A 96 -23.01 -10.31 5.79
C ALA A 96 -23.99 -11.49 5.61
N ALA A 97 -23.63 -12.49 4.79
CA ALA A 97 -24.44 -13.68 4.53
C ALA A 97 -24.19 -14.83 5.52
N GLN A 98 -23.23 -14.70 6.44
CA GLN A 98 -22.90 -15.66 7.50
C GLN A 98 -23.60 -15.30 8.79
#